data_899814bfd209f2dc3b99a677b2f57599
#
_entry.id   899814bfd209f2dc3b99a677b2f57599
#
_cell.length_a   1.000
_cell.length_b   1.000
_cell.length_c   1.000
_cell.angle_alpha   90.00
_cell.angle_beta   90.00
_cell.angle_gamma   90.00
#
_symmetry.space_group_name_H-M   'P 1'
#
loop_
_entity.id
_entity.type
_entity.pdbx_description
1 polymer ?
#
loop_
_entity_poly.entity_id
_entity_poly.type
_entity_poly.pdbx_seq_one_letter_code
_entity_poly.pdbx_strand_id
1 'polypeptide(L)'
;MMRKVLLICILLHCAGLLMGQLQPLVDQYYLNGLAINPAYAGSQDALNISIHSRNQWIGFEGAPKTNTLSLHTPLRNKKVNLGIILLSDRLGSKTETGVLLNYAYRIQMGEGHLSFGLAAGLSHIARDRSTVVFSDPGDLLLIGPLQKANLPEFSLGTYYSNDRFFAGISMPLFLTHYTNQVSGIYQPGFNFASANYLITSGFVFDQNYDIELLPSCMLRINPANNVQMDMNINMIIKKQFWLGTSIRTNGNLSALLQWQINDQLRLGYSYGYELSQLRTYQNGTHEVVIQYHFRYIIEVVNPRYF
;
A
#
# COMPACT_ATOMS: atom_id res chain seq x y z
N MET A 1 33.05 -6.50 22.06
CA MET A 1 33.44 -6.54 20.64
C MET A 1 32.70 -7.64 19.87
N MET A 2 32.68 -8.87 20.31
CA MET A 2 31.95 -10.00 19.67
C MET A 2 30.45 -9.77 19.40
N ARG A 3 29.70 -9.15 20.33
CA ARG A 3 28.27 -8.85 20.13
C ARG A 3 28.00 -7.88 18.96
N LYS A 4 28.87 -6.91 18.71
CA LYS A 4 28.75 -5.97 17.59
C LYS A 4 29.09 -6.64 16.25
N VAL A 5 30.06 -7.56 16.25
CA VAL A 5 30.42 -8.33 15.05
C VAL A 5 29.31 -9.31 14.70
N LEU A 6 28.68 -9.96 15.68
CA LEU A 6 27.56 -10.87 15.46
C LEU A 6 26.33 -10.13 14.87
N LEU A 7 26.03 -8.92 15.35
CA LEU A 7 24.98 -8.07 14.79
C LEU A 7 25.24 -7.66 13.34
N ILE A 8 26.49 -7.33 13.02
CA ILE A 8 26.91 -6.99 11.65
C ILE A 8 26.84 -8.22 10.73
N CYS A 9 27.25 -9.40 11.22
CA CYS A 9 27.13 -10.64 10.44
C CYS A 9 25.68 -11.06 10.19
N ILE A 10 24.76 -10.86 11.14
CA ILE A 10 23.34 -11.11 10.97
C ILE A 10 22.74 -10.13 9.95
N LEU A 11 23.13 -8.85 9.99
CA LEU A 11 22.70 -7.84 9.02
C LEU A 11 23.24 -8.11 7.59
N LEU A 12 24.45 -8.64 7.45
CA LEU A 12 25.05 -9.00 6.17
C LEU A 12 24.45 -10.29 5.56
N HIS A 13 23.99 -11.23 6.39
CA HIS A 13 23.36 -12.47 5.90
C HIS A 13 21.94 -12.23 5.34
N CYS A 14 21.28 -11.13 5.71
CA CYS A 14 19.97 -10.75 5.16
C CYS A 14 20.03 -10.10 3.76
N ALA A 15 21.21 -9.84 3.21
CA ALA A 15 21.38 -9.07 1.96
C ALA A 15 21.34 -9.91 0.66
N GLY A 16 21.03 -11.19 0.71
CA GLY A 16 21.39 -12.15 -0.38
C GLY A 16 20.31 -12.78 -1.21
N LEU A 17 19.04 -12.29 -1.27
CA LEU A 17 18.03 -12.89 -2.15
C LEU A 17 17.25 -11.80 -2.91
N LEU A 18 17.64 -11.55 -4.15
CA LEU A 18 16.87 -10.75 -5.11
C LEU A 18 15.64 -11.56 -5.55
N MET A 19 14.47 -11.26 -5.03
CA MET A 19 13.21 -11.84 -5.50
C MET A 19 12.26 -10.74 -5.96
N GLY A 20 11.51 -11.01 -7.04
CA GLY A 20 10.62 -10.06 -7.69
C GLY A 20 9.51 -9.55 -6.76
N GLN A 21 9.06 -8.33 -7.00
CA GLN A 21 7.99 -7.68 -6.24
C GLN A 21 6.66 -8.37 -6.52
N LEU A 22 5.97 -8.82 -5.48
CA LEU A 22 4.68 -9.51 -5.58
C LEU A 22 3.47 -8.56 -5.50
N GLN A 23 3.67 -7.34 -5.00
CA GLN A 23 2.62 -6.33 -4.82
C GLN A 23 3.15 -4.93 -5.09
N PRO A 24 2.28 -3.99 -5.55
CA PRO A 24 2.64 -2.59 -5.70
C PRO A 24 3.19 -2.02 -4.41
N LEU A 25 4.36 -1.40 -4.49
CA LEU A 25 5.03 -0.75 -3.37
C LEU A 25 4.55 0.70 -3.29
N VAL A 26 4.34 1.21 -2.08
CA VAL A 26 3.90 2.59 -1.82
C VAL A 26 4.85 3.20 -0.81
N ASP A 27 5.40 4.39 -1.09
CA ASP A 27 6.28 5.07 -0.15
C ASP A 27 5.48 5.85 0.91
N GLN A 28 4.33 6.41 0.51
CA GLN A 28 3.43 7.17 1.37
C GLN A 28 2.24 6.33 1.85
N TYR A 29 2.50 5.11 2.35
CA TYR A 29 1.47 4.13 2.72
C TYR A 29 0.47 4.65 3.77
N TYR A 30 0.88 5.56 4.64
CA TYR A 30 0.02 6.13 5.69
C TYR A 30 -1.03 7.12 5.12
N LEU A 31 -0.86 7.65 3.89
CA LEU A 31 -1.88 8.46 3.22
C LEU A 31 -2.99 7.59 2.58
N ASN A 32 -2.70 6.35 2.23
CA ASN A 32 -3.67 5.43 1.66
C ASN A 32 -3.66 4.11 2.44
N GLY A 33 -3.92 4.19 3.73
CA GLY A 33 -3.94 3.02 4.63
C GLY A 33 -4.97 1.97 4.23
N LEU A 34 -6.06 2.35 3.55
CA LEU A 34 -7.06 1.41 3.08
C LEU A 34 -6.49 0.42 2.05
N ALA A 35 -5.56 0.86 1.19
CA ALA A 35 -4.94 0.00 0.18
C ALA A 35 -4.05 -1.10 0.78
N ILE A 36 -3.61 -0.95 2.04
CA ILE A 36 -2.75 -1.92 2.72
C ILE A 36 -3.47 -2.68 3.83
N ASN A 37 -4.56 -2.13 4.39
CA ASN A 37 -5.28 -2.74 5.51
C ASN A 37 -6.78 -2.42 5.46
N PRO A 38 -7.67 -3.41 5.26
CA PRO A 38 -9.11 -3.16 5.21
C PRO A 38 -9.67 -2.60 6.51
N ALA A 39 -9.04 -2.86 7.66
CA ALA A 39 -9.44 -2.32 8.96
C ALA A 39 -9.22 -0.80 9.09
N TYR A 40 -8.48 -0.18 8.17
CA TYR A 40 -8.29 1.27 8.09
C TYR A 40 -9.57 2.01 7.65
N ALA A 41 -10.55 1.31 7.06
CA ALA A 41 -11.80 1.93 6.62
C ALA A 41 -12.44 2.74 7.77
N GLY A 42 -12.81 4.00 7.48
CA GLY A 42 -13.46 4.91 8.43
C GLY A 42 -12.57 5.47 9.55
N SER A 43 -11.26 5.20 9.56
CA SER A 43 -10.33 5.66 10.61
C SER A 43 -10.25 7.18 10.76
N GLN A 44 -10.59 7.92 9.72
CA GLN A 44 -10.50 9.40 9.70
C GLN A 44 -11.81 10.11 10.03
N ASP A 45 -12.82 9.38 10.52
CA ASP A 45 -14.12 9.90 10.98
C ASP A 45 -14.88 10.77 9.95
N ALA A 46 -14.51 10.70 8.68
CA ALA A 46 -15.11 11.43 7.57
C ALA A 46 -15.14 10.56 6.31
N LEU A 47 -15.92 10.97 5.31
CA LEU A 47 -15.74 10.42 3.98
C LEU A 47 -14.40 10.90 3.43
N ASN A 48 -13.53 9.95 3.15
CA ASN A 48 -12.22 10.17 2.58
C ASN A 48 -12.15 9.61 1.16
N ILE A 49 -11.60 10.39 0.25
CA ILE A 49 -11.27 9.97 -1.12
C ILE A 49 -9.77 10.16 -1.29
N SER A 50 -9.06 9.14 -1.75
CA SER A 50 -7.63 9.21 -2.04
C SER A 50 -7.35 8.65 -3.43
N ILE A 51 -6.68 9.46 -4.24
CA ILE A 51 -6.16 9.08 -5.55
C ILE A 51 -4.64 8.96 -5.40
N HIS A 52 -4.11 7.82 -5.78
CA HIS A 52 -2.69 7.53 -5.68
C HIS A 52 -2.18 7.04 -7.03
N SER A 53 -1.13 7.67 -7.54
CA SER A 53 -0.47 7.30 -8.80
C SER A 53 1.02 7.15 -8.58
N ARG A 54 1.56 5.99 -8.89
CA ARG A 54 2.97 5.65 -8.79
C ARG A 54 3.51 5.21 -10.14
N ASN A 55 4.53 5.89 -10.62
CA ASN A 55 5.30 5.54 -11.80
C ASN A 55 6.71 5.14 -11.33
N GLN A 56 6.97 3.85 -11.29
CA GLN A 56 8.23 3.31 -10.81
C GLN A 56 9.24 3.22 -11.97
N TRP A 57 10.53 3.48 -11.70
CA TRP A 57 11.65 3.34 -12.63
C TRP A 57 11.42 4.04 -13.98
N ILE A 58 11.19 5.34 -13.94
CA ILE A 58 10.94 6.15 -15.16
C ILE A 58 12.09 6.01 -16.15
N GLY A 59 11.76 5.79 -17.43
CA GLY A 59 12.71 5.53 -18.49
C GLY A 59 13.02 4.06 -18.73
N PHE A 60 12.62 3.16 -17.80
CA PHE A 60 12.76 1.73 -17.99
C PHE A 60 11.52 1.16 -18.71
N GLU A 61 11.71 0.49 -19.83
CA GLU A 61 10.61 -0.09 -20.62
C GLU A 61 9.88 -1.18 -19.81
N GLY A 62 8.55 -1.14 -19.81
CA GLY A 62 7.74 -2.10 -19.05
C GLY A 62 7.74 -1.87 -17.53
N ALA A 63 8.30 -0.77 -17.04
CA ALA A 63 8.34 -0.43 -15.61
C ALA A 63 6.94 -0.38 -14.97
N PRO A 64 6.82 -0.67 -13.66
CA PRO A 64 5.54 -0.69 -12.96
C PRO A 64 4.84 0.66 -12.96
N LYS A 65 3.54 0.65 -13.25
CA LYS A 65 2.62 1.78 -13.10
C LYS A 65 1.42 1.35 -12.30
N THR A 66 1.24 1.95 -11.12
CA THR A 66 0.14 1.65 -10.21
C THR A 66 -0.72 2.86 -9.98
N ASN A 67 -2.02 2.74 -10.21
CA ASN A 67 -3.00 3.76 -9.88
C ASN A 67 -4.04 3.15 -8.94
N THR A 68 -4.36 3.86 -7.87
CA THR A 68 -5.36 3.43 -6.89
C THR A 68 -6.30 4.58 -6.59
N LEU A 69 -7.60 4.31 -6.63
CA LEU A 69 -8.63 5.19 -6.08
C LEU A 69 -9.24 4.47 -4.90
N SER A 70 -9.19 5.09 -3.73
CA SER A 70 -9.81 4.57 -2.52
C SER A 70 -10.82 5.56 -1.96
N LEU A 71 -11.97 5.03 -1.55
CA LEU A 71 -12.99 5.74 -0.79
C LEU A 71 -13.25 4.99 0.50
N HIS A 72 -13.40 5.70 1.61
CA HIS A 72 -13.91 5.09 2.82
C HIS A 72 -14.64 6.10 3.71
N THR A 73 -15.60 5.59 4.48
CA THR A 73 -16.42 6.42 5.37
C THR A 73 -16.90 5.61 6.56
N PRO A 74 -16.98 6.21 7.76
CA PRO A 74 -17.74 5.63 8.85
C PRO A 74 -19.24 5.78 8.57
N LEU A 75 -20.03 4.81 9.00
CA LEU A 75 -21.48 4.97 9.07
C LEU A 75 -21.87 5.79 10.31
N ARG A 76 -23.16 6.16 10.38
CA ARG A 76 -23.70 7.06 11.43
C ARG A 76 -23.35 6.63 12.86
N ASN A 77 -23.26 5.35 13.14
CA ASN A 77 -22.91 4.82 14.46
C ASN A 77 -21.38 4.76 14.73
N LYS A 78 -20.55 5.15 13.76
CA LYS A 78 -19.07 5.10 13.77
C LYS A 78 -18.46 3.73 14.10
N LYS A 79 -19.27 2.71 14.34
CA LYS A 79 -18.80 1.33 14.60
C LYS A 79 -18.61 0.55 13.31
N VAL A 80 -19.51 0.76 12.35
CA VAL A 80 -19.45 0.13 11.04
C VAL A 80 -18.87 1.12 10.05
N ASN A 81 -17.90 0.69 9.27
CA ASN A 81 -17.18 1.51 8.32
C ASN A 81 -17.11 0.75 6.98
N LEU A 82 -17.25 1.49 5.91
CA LEU A 82 -17.26 0.92 4.56
C LEU A 82 -16.17 1.59 3.73
N GLY A 83 -15.66 0.86 2.75
CA GLY A 83 -14.71 1.39 1.79
C GLY A 83 -14.79 0.66 0.46
N ILE A 84 -14.23 1.30 -0.55
CA ILE A 84 -14.04 0.72 -1.88
C ILE A 84 -12.65 1.11 -2.39
N ILE A 85 -11.99 0.18 -3.05
CA ILE A 85 -10.71 0.39 -3.72
C ILE A 85 -10.89 0.00 -5.18
N LEU A 86 -10.44 0.87 -6.07
CA LEU A 86 -10.22 0.58 -7.48
C LEU A 86 -8.72 0.61 -7.73
N LEU A 87 -8.19 -0.48 -8.27
CA LEU A 87 -6.77 -0.66 -8.56
C LEU A 87 -6.57 -0.84 -10.06
N SER A 88 -5.53 -0.21 -10.59
CA SER A 88 -4.99 -0.50 -11.92
C SER A 88 -3.48 -0.57 -11.81
N ASP A 89 -2.93 -1.74 -12.08
CA ASP A 89 -1.50 -2.00 -12.05
C ASP A 89 -1.03 -2.56 -13.40
N ARG A 90 0.09 -2.04 -13.88
CA ARG A 90 0.72 -2.50 -15.12
C ARG A 90 2.19 -2.79 -14.85
N LEU A 91 2.63 -3.99 -15.23
CA LEU A 91 4.01 -4.42 -15.11
C LEU A 91 4.40 -5.22 -16.38
N GLY A 92 5.22 -4.65 -17.23
CA GLY A 92 5.57 -5.23 -18.52
C GLY A 92 4.33 -5.50 -19.35
N SER A 93 4.15 -6.76 -19.73
CA SER A 93 2.99 -7.26 -20.47
C SER A 93 1.77 -7.58 -19.60
N LYS A 94 1.90 -7.55 -18.25
CA LYS A 94 0.79 -7.79 -17.32
C LYS A 94 0.06 -6.49 -17.03
N THR A 95 -1.26 -6.51 -17.17
CA THR A 95 -2.16 -5.48 -16.66
C THR A 95 -3.14 -6.12 -15.70
N GLU A 96 -3.33 -5.50 -14.55
CA GLU A 96 -4.26 -5.94 -13.51
C GLU A 96 -5.19 -4.80 -13.16
N THR A 97 -6.50 -5.04 -13.16
CA THR A 97 -7.52 -4.09 -12.69
C THR A 97 -8.36 -4.77 -11.65
N GLY A 98 -8.55 -4.13 -10.51
CA GLY A 98 -9.24 -4.71 -9.37
C GLY A 98 -10.25 -3.77 -8.74
N VAL A 99 -11.28 -4.38 -8.14
CA VAL A 99 -12.29 -3.71 -7.31
C VAL A 99 -12.39 -4.48 -6.01
N LEU A 100 -12.18 -3.82 -4.87
CA LEU A 100 -12.33 -4.39 -3.54
C LEU A 100 -13.33 -3.57 -2.73
N LEU A 101 -14.29 -4.25 -2.14
CA LEU A 101 -15.22 -3.70 -1.15
C LEU A 101 -14.68 -4.02 0.24
N ASN A 102 -14.60 -3.00 1.09
CA ASN A 102 -14.03 -3.09 2.43
C ASN A 102 -15.13 -2.87 3.45
N TYR A 103 -15.14 -3.69 4.48
CA TYR A 103 -15.96 -3.59 5.67
C TYR A 103 -15.04 -3.57 6.89
N ALA A 104 -15.22 -2.62 7.80
CA ALA A 104 -14.52 -2.62 9.07
C ALA A 104 -15.48 -2.39 10.23
N TYR A 105 -15.25 -3.14 11.30
CA TYR A 105 -15.94 -2.96 12.58
C TYR A 105 -14.99 -2.39 13.61
N ARG A 106 -15.34 -1.23 14.19
CA ARG A 106 -14.53 -0.45 15.10
C ARG A 106 -15.12 -0.47 16.51
N ILE A 107 -14.26 -0.75 17.47
CA ILE A 107 -14.58 -0.73 18.90
C ILE A 107 -13.68 0.27 19.63
N GLN A 108 -14.20 0.88 20.68
CA GLN A 108 -13.40 1.71 21.58
C GLN A 108 -12.47 0.82 22.41
N MET A 109 -11.17 1.16 22.46
CA MET A 109 -10.18 0.44 23.24
C MET A 109 -9.22 1.43 23.89
N GLY A 110 -9.39 1.69 25.18
CA GLY A 110 -8.67 2.74 25.90
C GLY A 110 -8.97 4.13 25.31
N GLU A 111 -7.92 4.91 25.05
CA GLU A 111 -8.00 6.24 24.43
C GLU A 111 -8.14 6.19 22.90
N GLY A 112 -8.07 5.01 22.31
CA GLY A 112 -8.11 4.83 20.87
C GLY A 112 -9.21 3.88 20.42
N HIS A 113 -9.08 3.44 19.16
CA HIS A 113 -10.02 2.55 18.51
C HIS A 113 -9.30 1.36 17.93
N LEU A 114 -9.83 0.16 18.17
CA LEU A 114 -9.42 -1.07 17.50
C LEU A 114 -10.45 -1.41 16.43
N SER A 115 -9.99 -1.63 15.21
CA SER A 115 -10.80 -1.99 14.06
C SER A 115 -10.43 -3.37 13.54
N PHE A 116 -11.42 -4.15 13.14
CA PHE A 116 -11.28 -5.41 12.42
C PHE A 116 -11.84 -5.24 11.02
N GLY A 117 -11.06 -5.56 10.00
CA GLY A 117 -11.42 -5.32 8.62
C GLY A 117 -11.42 -6.59 7.78
N LEU A 118 -12.37 -6.62 6.86
CA LEU A 118 -12.48 -7.61 5.79
C LEU A 118 -12.63 -6.89 4.47
N ALA A 119 -12.02 -7.41 3.42
CA ALA A 119 -12.32 -6.96 2.06
C ALA A 119 -12.57 -8.16 1.15
N ALA A 120 -13.44 -7.96 0.18
CA ALA A 120 -13.71 -8.93 -0.87
C ALA A 120 -13.85 -8.19 -2.21
N GLY A 121 -13.39 -8.83 -3.27
CA GLY A 121 -13.41 -8.21 -4.59
C GLY A 121 -13.04 -9.15 -5.72
N LEU A 122 -12.78 -8.55 -6.86
CA LEU A 122 -12.39 -9.23 -8.09
C LEU A 122 -11.24 -8.47 -8.74
N SER A 123 -10.22 -9.20 -9.18
CA SER A 123 -9.16 -8.71 -10.05
C SER A 123 -9.28 -9.33 -11.44
N HIS A 124 -9.21 -8.49 -12.46
CA HIS A 124 -9.05 -8.89 -13.85
C HIS A 124 -7.59 -8.77 -14.24
N ILE A 125 -6.96 -9.90 -14.53
CA ILE A 125 -5.58 -9.95 -15.00
C ILE A 125 -5.60 -10.23 -16.50
N ALA A 126 -4.89 -9.40 -17.27
CA ALA A 126 -4.61 -9.60 -18.67
C ALA A 126 -3.10 -9.59 -18.90
N ARG A 127 -2.59 -10.56 -19.66
CA ARG A 127 -1.18 -10.62 -20.05
C ARG A 127 -1.09 -10.65 -21.57
N ASP A 128 -0.61 -9.54 -22.12
CA ASP A 128 -0.38 -9.38 -23.55
C ASP A 128 1.07 -9.73 -23.88
N ARG A 129 1.26 -10.83 -24.61
CA ARG A 129 2.58 -11.31 -25.02
C ARG A 129 2.98 -10.85 -26.41
N SER A 130 2.09 -10.20 -27.15
CA SER A 130 2.33 -9.76 -28.54
C SER A 130 3.42 -8.69 -28.65
N THR A 131 3.69 -7.97 -27.57
CA THR A 131 4.71 -6.90 -27.51
C THR A 131 6.07 -7.38 -27.00
N VAL A 132 6.18 -8.65 -26.59
CA VAL A 132 7.42 -9.20 -26.03
C VAL A 132 8.28 -9.80 -27.15
N VAL A 133 9.49 -9.30 -27.29
CA VAL A 133 10.49 -9.86 -28.20
C VAL A 133 11.17 -11.03 -27.50
N PHE A 134 11.04 -12.22 -28.05
CA PHE A 134 11.60 -13.44 -27.48
C PHE A 134 12.99 -13.73 -28.08
N SER A 135 13.91 -14.14 -27.21
CA SER A 135 15.27 -14.57 -27.66
C SER A 135 15.25 -15.93 -28.34
N ASP A 136 14.26 -16.78 -28.07
CA ASP A 136 14.04 -18.07 -28.73
C ASP A 136 12.64 -18.11 -29.36
N PRO A 137 12.53 -18.01 -30.69
CA PRO A 137 11.25 -18.07 -31.41
C PRO A 137 10.53 -19.42 -31.32
N GLY A 138 11.20 -20.47 -30.85
CA GLY A 138 10.66 -21.82 -30.71
C GLY A 138 10.08 -22.17 -29.36
N ASP A 139 10.12 -21.28 -28.39
CA ASP A 139 9.56 -21.55 -27.03
C ASP A 139 8.02 -21.56 -27.07
N LEU A 140 7.46 -22.77 -27.08
CA LEU A 140 6.01 -23.01 -27.12
C LEU A 140 5.26 -22.47 -25.91
N LEU A 141 5.92 -22.23 -24.75
CA LEU A 141 5.33 -21.61 -23.58
C LEU A 141 5.03 -20.13 -23.81
N LEU A 142 5.64 -19.54 -24.83
CA LEU A 142 5.55 -18.12 -25.16
C LEU A 142 4.57 -17.83 -26.31
N ILE A 143 4.29 -18.85 -27.15
CA ILE A 143 3.33 -18.77 -28.25
C ILE A 143 1.94 -19.10 -27.70
N GLY A 144 1.34 -18.16 -27.02
CA GLY A 144 -0.01 -18.31 -26.49
C GLY A 144 -0.87 -17.08 -26.71
N PRO A 145 -2.19 -17.26 -26.85
CA PRO A 145 -3.11 -16.12 -26.93
C PRO A 145 -3.05 -15.27 -25.67
N LEU A 146 -3.59 -14.06 -25.75
CA LEU A 146 -3.81 -13.17 -24.61
C LEU A 146 -4.43 -13.95 -23.43
N GLN A 147 -3.68 -14.09 -22.34
CA GLN A 147 -4.18 -14.76 -21.15
C GLN A 147 -4.98 -13.77 -20.32
N LYS A 148 -6.24 -14.08 -20.08
CA LYS A 148 -7.13 -13.30 -19.22
C LYS A 148 -7.67 -14.19 -18.11
N ALA A 149 -7.74 -13.65 -16.90
CA ALA A 149 -8.35 -14.30 -15.76
C ALA A 149 -9.09 -13.30 -14.89
N ASN A 150 -10.25 -13.72 -14.37
CA ASN A 150 -10.94 -13.02 -13.31
C ASN A 150 -10.72 -13.82 -12.02
N LEU A 151 -10.14 -13.18 -11.03
CA LEU A 151 -9.71 -13.83 -9.80
C LEU A 151 -10.41 -13.19 -8.61
N PRO A 152 -11.00 -13.97 -7.71
CA PRO A 152 -11.53 -13.44 -6.47
C PRO A 152 -10.38 -13.00 -5.57
N GLU A 153 -10.58 -11.87 -4.87
CA GLU A 153 -9.64 -11.30 -3.93
C GLU A 153 -10.28 -11.18 -2.57
N PHE A 154 -9.51 -11.52 -1.53
CA PHE A 154 -9.92 -11.33 -0.15
C PHE A 154 -8.78 -10.72 0.65
N SER A 155 -9.14 -9.92 1.64
CA SER A 155 -8.19 -9.24 2.51
C SER A 155 -8.71 -9.22 3.93
N LEU A 156 -7.81 -9.35 4.89
CA LEU A 156 -8.08 -9.34 6.32
C LEU A 156 -7.16 -8.35 7.01
N GLY A 157 -7.62 -7.75 8.10
CA GLY A 157 -6.73 -6.93 8.90
C GLY A 157 -7.29 -6.49 10.23
N THR A 158 -6.39 -6.01 11.06
CA THR A 158 -6.68 -5.30 12.31
C THR A 158 -5.91 -4.00 12.31
N TYR A 159 -6.49 -2.95 12.89
CA TYR A 159 -5.88 -1.64 12.97
C TYR A 159 -6.28 -0.96 14.26
N TYR A 160 -5.29 -0.52 15.02
CA TYR A 160 -5.47 0.31 16.20
C TYR A 160 -4.96 1.71 15.92
N SER A 161 -5.69 2.72 16.36
CA SER A 161 -5.22 4.11 16.30
C SER A 161 -5.79 4.95 17.45
N ASN A 162 -4.99 5.89 17.91
CA ASN A 162 -5.37 7.01 18.74
C ASN A 162 -4.75 8.29 18.17
N ASP A 163 -4.78 9.39 18.91
CA ASP A 163 -4.29 10.70 18.44
C ASP A 163 -2.79 10.71 18.11
N ARG A 164 -1.99 9.81 18.70
CA ARG A 164 -0.53 9.81 18.58
C ARG A 164 0.07 8.53 18.01
N PHE A 165 -0.65 7.43 18.10
CA PHE A 165 -0.12 6.12 17.77
C PHE A 165 -1.05 5.36 16.84
N PHE A 166 -0.47 4.66 15.88
CA PHE A 166 -1.17 3.66 15.11
C PHE A 166 -0.36 2.37 14.98
N ALA A 167 -1.05 1.26 14.91
CA ALA A 167 -0.49 -0.04 14.57
C ALA A 167 -1.51 -0.88 13.81
N GLY A 168 -1.05 -1.67 12.86
CA GLY A 168 -1.92 -2.53 12.07
C GLY A 168 -1.21 -3.80 11.61
N ILE A 169 -2.00 -4.85 11.47
CA ILE A 169 -1.58 -6.11 10.86
C ILE A 169 -2.61 -6.44 9.79
N SER A 170 -2.15 -6.80 8.60
CA SER A 170 -3.05 -7.16 7.50
C SER A 170 -2.47 -8.26 6.61
N MET A 171 -3.37 -8.95 5.93
CA MET A 171 -3.11 -9.83 4.79
C MET A 171 -3.87 -9.22 3.59
N PRO A 172 -3.23 -8.33 2.81
CA PRO A 172 -3.91 -7.60 1.75
C PRO A 172 -4.36 -8.50 0.59
N LEU A 173 -3.72 -9.63 0.39
CA LEU A 173 -4.12 -10.67 -0.57
C LEU A 173 -4.10 -12.02 0.15
N PHE A 174 -5.29 -12.48 0.54
CA PHE A 174 -5.46 -13.73 1.26
C PHE A 174 -5.40 -14.95 0.32
N LEU A 175 -5.90 -14.79 -0.92
CA LEU A 175 -5.77 -15.81 -1.95
C LEU A 175 -4.50 -15.60 -2.75
N THR A 176 -3.74 -16.66 -2.91
CA THR A 176 -2.61 -16.72 -3.83
C THR A 176 -3.07 -17.31 -5.16
N HIS A 177 -2.61 -16.73 -6.25
CA HIS A 177 -2.97 -17.18 -7.58
C HIS A 177 -1.82 -17.99 -8.16
N TYR A 178 -2.07 -19.26 -8.43
CA TYR A 178 -1.11 -20.14 -9.06
C TYR A 178 -1.41 -20.25 -10.55
N THR A 179 -0.38 -20.15 -11.37
CA THR A 179 -0.49 -20.50 -12.80
C THR A 179 -0.18 -21.97 -12.94
N ASN A 180 -1.13 -22.77 -13.41
CA ASN A 180 -0.87 -24.14 -13.80
C ASN A 180 0.10 -24.14 -15.00
N GLN A 181 1.28 -24.69 -14.81
CA GLN A 181 2.34 -24.68 -15.83
C GLN A 181 1.97 -25.44 -17.12
N VAL A 182 1.03 -26.39 -17.03
CA VAL A 182 0.62 -27.21 -18.19
C VAL A 182 -0.51 -26.54 -18.97
N SER A 183 -1.51 -25.99 -18.28
CA SER A 183 -2.69 -25.38 -18.91
C SER A 183 -2.59 -23.86 -19.06
N GLY A 184 -1.63 -23.20 -18.39
CA GLY A 184 -1.51 -21.75 -18.34
C GLY A 184 -2.66 -21.04 -17.60
N ILE A 185 -3.57 -21.80 -16.98
CA ILE A 185 -4.77 -21.27 -16.33
C ILE A 185 -4.41 -20.82 -14.91
N TYR A 186 -4.87 -19.62 -14.54
CA TYR A 186 -4.79 -19.14 -13.18
C TYR A 186 -5.81 -19.90 -12.29
N GLN A 187 -5.34 -20.40 -11.17
CA GLN A 187 -6.18 -21.04 -10.17
C GLN A 187 -6.03 -20.30 -8.84
N PRO A 188 -7.14 -19.91 -8.19
CA PRO A 188 -7.07 -19.38 -6.84
C PRO A 188 -6.68 -20.51 -5.89
N GLY A 189 -5.75 -20.26 -5.02
CA GLY A 189 -5.32 -21.19 -4.00
C GLY A 189 -5.19 -20.48 -2.66
N PHE A 190 -5.37 -21.23 -1.60
CA PHE A 190 -5.15 -20.75 -0.25
C PHE A 190 -3.90 -21.40 0.33
N ASN A 191 -2.90 -20.58 0.61
CA ASN A 191 -1.69 -21.07 1.27
C ASN A 191 -1.12 -19.99 2.18
N PHE A 192 -1.25 -20.17 3.48
CA PHE A 192 -0.67 -19.25 4.47
C PHE A 192 0.84 -19.10 4.34
N ALA A 193 1.54 -20.14 3.91
CA ALA A 193 2.99 -20.08 3.75
C ALA A 193 3.46 -19.20 2.59
N SER A 194 2.58 -18.85 1.66
CA SER A 194 2.88 -17.94 0.55
C SER A 194 2.14 -16.60 0.63
N ALA A 195 1.31 -16.40 1.64
CA ALA A 195 0.59 -15.16 1.85
C ALA A 195 1.53 -14.01 2.26
N ASN A 196 1.17 -12.80 1.87
CA ASN A 196 1.88 -11.60 2.31
C ASN A 196 1.25 -11.07 3.60
N TYR A 197 2.09 -10.80 4.58
CA TYR A 197 1.70 -10.16 5.83
C TYR A 197 2.31 -8.76 5.86
N LEU A 198 1.49 -7.77 6.21
CA LEU A 198 1.94 -6.40 6.44
C LEU A 198 1.75 -6.05 7.92
N ILE A 199 2.77 -5.50 8.52
CA ILE A 199 2.73 -4.94 9.87
C ILE A 199 3.12 -3.49 9.76
N THR A 200 2.27 -2.58 10.21
CA THR A 200 2.51 -1.14 10.18
C THR A 200 2.47 -0.56 11.58
N SER A 201 3.29 0.42 11.85
CA SER A 201 3.25 1.18 13.10
C SER A 201 3.84 2.56 12.92
N GLY A 202 3.37 3.52 13.69
CA GLY A 202 3.92 4.87 13.74
C GLY A 202 3.49 5.60 15.00
N PHE A 203 4.29 6.61 15.37
CA PHE A 203 4.05 7.41 16.56
C PHE A 203 4.36 8.88 16.29
N VAL A 204 3.46 9.77 16.74
CA VAL A 204 3.65 11.22 16.65
C VAL A 204 4.31 11.73 17.92
N PHE A 205 5.48 12.32 17.77
CA PHE A 205 6.20 13.02 18.83
C PHE A 205 6.04 14.52 18.67
N ASP A 206 5.43 15.17 19.65
CA ASP A 206 5.36 16.63 19.72
C ASP A 206 6.72 17.19 20.14
N GLN A 207 7.38 17.95 19.28
CA GLN A 207 8.63 18.62 19.59
C GLN A 207 8.36 20.02 20.19
N ASN A 208 7.42 20.75 19.59
CA ASN A 208 6.92 22.03 20.04
C ASN A 208 5.57 22.32 19.35
N TYR A 209 4.99 23.50 19.59
CA TYR A 209 3.68 23.87 19.04
C TYR A 209 3.60 23.83 17.50
N ASP A 210 4.72 24.00 16.82
CA ASP A 210 4.79 24.12 15.35
C ASP A 210 5.37 22.88 14.67
N ILE A 211 6.02 21.97 15.40
CA ILE A 211 6.77 20.84 14.83
C ILE A 211 6.40 19.55 15.54
N GLU A 212 5.94 18.59 14.76
CA GLU A 212 5.71 17.20 15.17
C GLU A 212 6.61 16.27 14.32
N LEU A 213 7.08 15.18 14.91
CA LEU A 213 7.82 14.13 14.22
C LEU A 213 7.00 12.85 14.19
N LEU A 214 6.86 12.25 13.01
CA LEU A 214 6.18 10.98 12.79
C LEU A 214 7.16 9.95 12.22
N PRO A 215 7.94 9.25 13.04
CA PRO A 215 8.55 8.00 12.63
C PRO A 215 7.48 6.94 12.45
N SER A 216 7.62 6.15 11.38
CA SER A 216 6.75 5.02 11.10
C SER A 216 7.50 3.91 10.38
N CYS A 217 7.02 2.70 10.49
CA CYS A 217 7.57 1.56 9.79
C CYS A 217 6.47 0.68 9.20
N MET A 218 6.80 0.04 8.11
CA MET A 218 6.02 -1.04 7.52
C MET A 218 6.93 -2.24 7.29
N LEU A 219 6.56 -3.37 7.89
CA LEU A 219 7.21 -4.64 7.70
C LEU A 219 6.34 -5.50 6.80
N ARG A 220 6.90 -5.96 5.71
CA ARG A 220 6.29 -6.89 4.78
C ARG A 220 6.97 -8.24 4.91
N ILE A 221 6.20 -9.25 5.24
CA ILE A 221 6.67 -10.62 5.43
C ILE A 221 5.99 -11.49 4.39
N ASN A 222 6.80 -12.11 3.54
CA ASN A 222 6.37 -13.22 2.72
C ASN A 222 7.18 -14.46 3.14
N PRO A 223 6.57 -15.44 3.81
CA PRO A 223 7.30 -16.59 4.34
C PRO A 223 8.05 -17.41 3.29
N ALA A 224 7.58 -17.39 2.03
CA ALA A 224 8.22 -18.11 0.93
C ALA A 224 9.39 -17.34 0.30
N ASN A 225 9.42 -16.01 0.42
CA ASN A 225 10.32 -15.20 -0.38
C ASN A 225 11.21 -14.26 0.41
N ASN A 226 10.73 -13.39 1.30
CA ASN A 226 11.60 -12.43 1.99
C ASN A 226 10.86 -11.56 3.01
N VAL A 227 11.64 -10.94 3.88
CA VAL A 227 11.21 -9.86 4.77
C VAL A 227 11.73 -8.53 4.20
N GLN A 228 10.83 -7.59 3.98
CA GLN A 228 11.14 -6.22 3.57
C GLN A 228 10.64 -5.25 4.62
N MET A 229 11.47 -4.28 4.96
CA MET A 229 11.13 -3.22 5.91
C MET A 229 11.26 -1.85 5.25
N ASP A 230 10.24 -1.03 5.41
CA ASP A 230 10.20 0.37 5.01
C ASP A 230 10.18 1.22 6.28
N MET A 231 11.17 2.07 6.47
CA MET A 231 11.25 3.00 7.59
C MET A 231 11.07 4.42 7.08
N ASN A 232 10.11 5.14 7.65
CA ASN A 232 9.80 6.52 7.28
C ASN A 232 9.96 7.42 8.50
N ILE A 233 10.45 8.63 8.26
CA ILE A 233 10.38 9.72 9.23
C ILE A 233 9.85 10.96 8.53
N ASN A 234 8.82 11.56 9.10
CA ASN A 234 8.20 12.78 8.61
C ASN A 234 8.24 13.86 9.69
N MET A 235 8.67 15.04 9.31
CA MET A 235 8.56 16.25 10.09
C MET A 235 7.32 17.01 9.62
N ILE A 236 6.40 17.27 10.53
CA ILE A 236 5.14 17.97 10.30
C ILE A 236 5.30 19.38 10.83
N ILE A 237 5.19 20.36 9.95
CA ILE A 237 5.38 21.79 10.27
C ILE A 237 4.02 22.48 10.23
N LYS A 238 3.61 23.06 11.35
CA LYS A 238 2.34 23.79 11.52
C LYS A 238 1.11 23.01 11.07
N LYS A 239 1.17 21.66 11.11
CA LYS A 239 0.14 20.74 10.57
C LYS A 239 -0.20 20.98 9.10
N GLN A 240 0.63 21.72 8.38
CA GLN A 240 0.40 22.13 7.00
C GLN A 240 1.40 21.50 6.03
N PHE A 241 2.68 21.44 6.37
CA PHE A 241 3.71 20.86 5.53
C PHE A 241 4.33 19.63 6.18
N TRP A 242 4.49 18.58 5.40
CA TRP A 242 5.15 17.36 5.83
C TRP A 242 6.37 17.14 4.95
N LEU A 243 7.52 17.10 5.57
CA LEU A 243 8.81 16.83 4.92
C LEU A 243 9.34 15.53 5.49
N GLY A 244 9.64 14.58 4.65
CA GLY A 244 10.07 13.27 5.13
C GLY A 244 11.02 12.55 4.22
N THR A 245 11.50 11.45 4.74
CA THR A 245 12.31 10.49 4.00
C THR A 245 11.86 9.08 4.34
N SER A 246 12.00 8.20 3.36
CA SER A 246 11.74 6.76 3.49
C SER A 246 12.95 5.98 3.03
N ILE A 247 13.34 4.98 3.79
CA ILE A 247 14.37 4.02 3.41
C ILE A 247 13.79 2.61 3.43
N ARG A 248 14.06 1.86 2.38
CA ARG A 248 13.60 0.48 2.18
C ARG A 248 14.79 -0.47 2.13
N THR A 249 14.67 -1.60 2.79
CA THR A 249 15.77 -2.58 2.91
C THR A 249 16.25 -3.14 1.58
N ASN A 250 15.46 -3.07 0.50
CA ASN A 250 15.88 -3.48 -0.84
C ASN A 250 16.64 -2.40 -1.62
N GLY A 251 17.02 -1.30 -0.97
CA GLY A 251 17.89 -0.28 -1.57
C GLY A 251 17.14 0.87 -2.24
N ASN A 252 15.95 1.22 -1.80
CA ASN A 252 15.25 2.42 -2.23
C ASN A 252 15.32 3.49 -1.13
N LEU A 253 15.68 4.72 -1.50
CA LEU A 253 15.64 5.91 -0.67
C LEU A 253 14.68 6.92 -1.30
N SER A 254 13.67 7.38 -0.54
CA SER A 254 12.68 8.33 -1.05
C SER A 254 12.64 9.60 -0.24
N ALA A 255 12.51 10.73 -0.93
CA ALA A 255 12.13 12.02 -0.35
C ALA A 255 10.62 12.18 -0.44
N LEU A 256 10.00 12.66 0.63
CA LEU A 256 8.55 12.77 0.78
C LEU A 256 8.18 14.24 1.05
N LEU A 257 7.21 14.74 0.33
CA LEU A 257 6.65 16.08 0.53
C LEU A 257 5.13 15.98 0.55
N GLN A 258 4.47 16.60 1.54
CA GLN A 258 3.03 16.75 1.55
C GLN A 258 2.64 18.16 1.94
N TRP A 259 1.54 18.60 1.41
CA TRP A 259 0.96 19.90 1.66
C TRP A 259 -0.53 19.78 1.95
N GLN A 260 -0.92 20.17 3.16
CA GLN A 260 -2.31 20.37 3.55
C GLN A 260 -2.74 21.74 3.06
N ILE A 261 -3.39 21.81 1.89
CA ILE A 261 -3.80 23.07 1.25
C ILE A 261 -4.88 23.78 2.08
N ASN A 262 -5.83 22.98 2.56
CA ASN A 262 -6.89 23.41 3.46
C ASN A 262 -7.35 22.21 4.29
N ASP A 263 -8.35 22.38 5.16
CA ASP A 263 -8.84 21.32 6.05
C ASP A 263 -9.34 20.06 5.34
N GLN A 264 -9.58 20.14 4.04
CA GLN A 264 -10.15 19.06 3.25
C GLN A 264 -9.17 18.45 2.24
N LEU A 265 -8.29 19.27 1.64
CA LEU A 265 -7.44 18.86 0.53
C LEU A 265 -5.97 18.74 0.95
N ARG A 266 -5.41 17.55 0.76
CA ARG A 266 -3.98 17.27 0.92
C ARG A 266 -3.39 16.75 -0.38
N LEU A 267 -2.22 17.25 -0.73
CA LEU A 267 -1.39 16.75 -1.82
C LEU A 267 -0.14 16.10 -1.24
N GLY A 268 0.26 14.99 -1.82
CA GLY A 268 1.51 14.31 -1.51
C GLY A 268 2.31 14.05 -2.78
N TYR A 269 3.62 14.19 -2.68
CA TYR A 269 4.57 13.82 -3.72
C TYR A 269 5.74 13.08 -3.10
N SER A 270 6.21 12.02 -3.75
CA SER A 270 7.49 11.41 -3.39
C SER A 270 8.35 11.17 -4.62
N TYR A 271 9.67 11.26 -4.40
CA TYR A 271 10.69 10.87 -5.35
C TYR A 271 11.56 9.78 -4.73
N GLY A 272 11.54 8.60 -5.34
CA GLY A 272 12.33 7.45 -4.94
C GLY A 272 13.59 7.30 -5.79
N TYR A 273 14.73 7.23 -5.13
CA TYR A 273 16.04 6.96 -5.72
C TYR A 273 16.45 5.52 -5.42
N GLU A 274 16.79 4.77 -6.46
CA GLU A 274 17.21 3.36 -6.34
C GLU A 274 18.71 3.30 -6.06
N LEU A 275 19.12 2.62 -4.99
CA LEU A 275 20.52 2.45 -4.62
C LEU A 275 21.19 1.23 -5.29
N SER A 276 20.37 0.36 -5.89
CA SER A 276 20.84 -0.84 -6.60
C SER A 276 21.44 -0.51 -7.98
N GLN A 277 21.96 -1.52 -8.67
CA GLN A 277 22.48 -1.39 -10.05
C GLN A 277 21.41 -0.94 -11.05
N LEU A 278 20.12 -1.10 -10.75
CA LEU A 278 19.01 -0.63 -11.58
C LEU A 278 19.04 0.89 -11.79
N ARG A 279 19.70 1.67 -10.92
CA ARG A 279 19.80 3.13 -11.05
C ARG A 279 20.38 3.59 -12.38
N THR A 280 21.20 2.78 -13.06
CA THR A 280 21.83 3.14 -14.32
C THR A 280 20.88 3.07 -15.51
N TYR A 281 19.72 2.44 -15.36
CA TYR A 281 18.75 2.19 -16.41
C TYR A 281 17.44 2.94 -16.24
N GLN A 282 17.31 3.78 -15.20
CA GLN A 282 16.07 4.46 -14.87
C GLN A 282 16.34 5.84 -14.20
N ASN A 283 15.33 6.71 -14.21
CA ASN A 283 15.40 8.09 -13.71
C ASN A 283 14.61 8.30 -12.41
N GLY A 284 14.52 7.26 -11.57
CA GLY A 284 13.80 7.32 -10.29
C GLY A 284 12.35 6.87 -10.37
N THR A 285 11.69 6.95 -9.23
CA THR A 285 10.29 6.60 -9.03
C THR A 285 9.52 7.82 -8.57
N HIS A 286 8.40 8.13 -9.19
CA HIS A 286 7.55 9.24 -8.81
C HIS A 286 6.21 8.74 -8.31
N GLU A 287 5.74 9.32 -7.21
CA GLU A 287 4.48 9.00 -6.60
C GLU A 287 3.73 10.28 -6.27
N VAL A 288 2.47 10.35 -6.66
CA VAL A 288 1.57 11.47 -6.39
C VAL A 288 0.36 10.95 -5.64
N VAL A 289 -0.03 11.65 -4.59
CA VAL A 289 -1.24 11.37 -3.81
C VAL A 289 -2.07 12.63 -3.72
N ILE A 290 -3.37 12.49 -3.98
CA ILE A 290 -4.38 13.53 -3.75
C ILE A 290 -5.39 12.94 -2.78
N GLN A 291 -5.59 13.59 -1.66
CA GLN A 291 -6.51 13.15 -0.63
C GLN A 291 -7.51 14.24 -0.32
N TYR A 292 -8.80 13.89 -0.30
CA TYR A 292 -9.89 14.81 0.01
C TYR A 292 -10.77 14.25 1.13
N HIS A 293 -10.94 15.05 2.19
CA HIS A 293 -11.75 14.74 3.37
C HIS A 293 -13.05 15.54 3.35
N PHE A 294 -14.18 14.87 3.25
CA PHE A 294 -15.48 15.51 3.34
C PHE A 294 -15.87 15.66 4.82
N ARG A 295 -15.71 16.84 5.37
CA ARG A 295 -16.27 17.17 6.69
C ARG A 295 -17.68 17.68 6.51
N TYR A 296 -18.69 16.86 6.81
CA TYR A 296 -20.07 17.29 6.87
C TYR A 296 -20.35 17.86 8.26
N ILE A 297 -20.42 19.17 8.41
CA ILE A 297 -21.13 19.81 9.51
C ILE A 297 -22.57 19.93 9.05
N ILE A 298 -23.38 18.91 9.33
CA ILE A 298 -24.84 19.01 9.12
C ILE A 298 -25.40 19.65 10.37
N GLU A 299 -25.61 20.95 10.38
CA GLU A 299 -26.55 21.59 11.28
C GLU A 299 -27.95 21.14 10.87
N VAL A 300 -28.44 20.08 11.47
CA VAL A 300 -29.84 19.66 11.28
C VAL A 300 -30.69 20.59 12.11
N VAL A 301 -31.14 21.66 11.52
CA VAL A 301 -32.31 22.39 12.02
C VAL A 301 -33.49 21.46 11.78
N ASN A 302 -33.94 20.77 12.83
CA ASN A 302 -35.14 19.94 12.76
C ASN A 302 -36.36 20.83 13.18
N PRO A 303 -37.11 21.37 12.22
CA PRO A 303 -38.35 22.04 12.53
C PRO A 303 -39.40 20.98 12.83
N ARG A 304 -39.44 20.54 14.10
CA ARG A 304 -40.61 19.80 14.59
C ARG A 304 -41.76 20.78 14.69
N TYR A 305 -42.64 20.70 13.72
CA TYR A 305 -43.94 21.44 13.76
C TYR A 305 -45.05 20.64 14.43
N PHE A 306 -44.76 19.48 15.04
CA PHE A 306 -45.74 18.66 15.75
C PHE A 306 -45.09 17.96 16.94
#